data_5983b06970346001dddfa65e6d630bfd
#
_entry.id   5983b06970346001dddfa65e6d630bfd
#
_cell.length_a   1.000
_cell.length_b   1.000
_cell.length_c   1.000
_cell.angle_alpha   90.00
_cell.angle_beta   90.00
_cell.angle_gamma   90.00
#
_symmetry.space_group_name_H-M   'P 1'
#
loop_
_entity.id
_entity.type
_entity.pdbx_description
1 polymer ?
#
loop_
_entity_poly.entity_id
_entity_poly.type
_entity_poly.pdbx_seq_one_letter_code
_entity_poly.pdbx_strand_id
1 'polypeptide(L)'
;MAVSNTAELFFSLFNIFTILAILVGTFVLGLMAYLVLRFRETASSPEPEDAPSLGQLPAPRGKLRTVVISVVLSTIILGVLVVGTFSAIDQINTPPQVCAQTPSPCLTVQVEAGRFFWNVTYPGGREDTNLLVVPKGTTVILKVTSLDVFHSFGIEDFRIKTDAIPGRINTIWFVANEAGDYLIRCFELCGTGHAAMIGTLQVVEPGSFQSCGSGC
;
A
#
# COMPACT_ATOMS: atom_id res chain seq x y z
N MET A 1 0.52 3.44 18.69
CA MET A 1 -0.61 3.50 17.73
C MET A 1 -0.04 3.87 16.37
N ALA A 2 -0.72 3.54 15.27
CA ALA A 2 -0.24 3.98 13.96
C ALA A 2 -0.57 5.47 13.77
N VAL A 3 0.30 6.19 13.07
CA VAL A 3 0.17 7.64 12.84
C VAL A 3 -1.08 8.03 12.04
N SER A 4 -1.69 7.06 11.33
CA SER A 4 -2.93 7.24 10.58
C SER A 4 -3.74 5.94 10.50
N ASN A 5 -5.03 6.06 10.16
CA ASN A 5 -5.91 4.92 9.89
C ASN A 5 -5.41 4.05 8.72
N THR A 6 -4.83 4.66 7.71
CA THR A 6 -4.28 3.96 6.54
C THR A 6 -3.01 3.20 6.87
N ALA A 7 -2.13 3.75 7.70
CA ALA A 7 -0.97 3.05 8.23
C ALA A 7 -1.38 1.85 9.11
N GLU A 8 -2.41 2.00 9.94
CA GLU A 8 -2.94 0.90 10.77
C GLU A 8 -3.44 -0.26 9.91
N LEU A 9 -4.25 0.03 8.89
CA LEU A 9 -4.74 -0.96 7.93
C LEU A 9 -3.58 -1.64 7.20
N PHE A 10 -2.60 -0.87 6.73
CA PHE A 10 -1.40 -1.41 6.08
C PHE A 10 -0.66 -2.40 6.99
N PHE A 11 -0.36 -2.03 8.22
CA PHE A 11 0.40 -2.90 9.12
C PHE A 11 -0.40 -4.14 9.55
N SER A 12 -1.71 -4.03 9.69
CA SER A 12 -2.55 -5.20 10.02
C SER A 12 -2.51 -6.24 8.89
N LEU A 13 -2.67 -5.80 7.64
CA LEU A 13 -2.53 -6.68 6.47
C LEU A 13 -1.11 -7.22 6.32
N PHE A 14 -0.10 -6.37 6.40
CA PHE A 14 1.30 -6.75 6.30
C PHE A 14 1.68 -7.85 7.30
N ASN A 15 1.21 -7.75 8.54
CA ASN A 15 1.45 -8.78 9.55
C ASN A 15 0.81 -10.12 9.18
N ILE A 16 -0.44 -10.12 8.70
CA ILE A 16 -1.12 -11.36 8.26
C ILE A 16 -0.36 -12.01 7.11
N PHE A 17 -0.02 -11.24 6.07
CA PHE A 17 0.74 -11.75 4.93
C PHE A 17 2.12 -12.27 5.35
N THR A 18 2.81 -11.56 6.24
CA THR A 18 4.14 -11.95 6.74
C THR A 18 4.08 -13.27 7.52
N ILE A 19 3.11 -13.43 8.42
CA ILE A 19 2.94 -14.67 9.18
C ILE A 19 2.68 -15.84 8.22
N LEU A 20 1.76 -15.69 7.28
CA LEU A 20 1.47 -16.71 6.29
C LEU A 20 2.68 -17.04 5.42
N ALA A 21 3.43 -16.03 4.97
CA ALA A 21 4.65 -16.22 4.19
C ALA A 21 5.73 -16.99 4.97
N ILE A 22 5.92 -16.67 6.25
CA ILE A 22 6.88 -17.38 7.12
C ILE A 22 6.45 -18.84 7.31
N LEU A 23 5.17 -19.11 7.57
CA LEU A 23 4.67 -20.48 7.75
C LEU A 23 4.86 -21.32 6.47
N VAL A 24 4.44 -20.80 5.32
CA VAL A 24 4.58 -21.49 4.04
C VAL A 24 6.06 -21.65 3.67
N GLY A 25 6.86 -20.60 3.82
CA GLY A 25 8.29 -20.62 3.52
C GLY A 25 9.04 -21.63 4.38
N THR A 26 8.78 -21.66 5.68
CA THR A 26 9.39 -22.62 6.61
C THR A 26 9.00 -24.06 6.25
N PHE A 27 7.72 -24.28 5.93
CA PHE A 27 7.25 -25.60 5.49
C PHE A 27 7.94 -26.06 4.19
N VAL A 28 7.99 -25.20 3.17
CA VAL A 28 8.61 -25.53 1.88
C VAL A 28 10.11 -25.76 2.02
N LEU A 29 10.82 -24.88 2.71
CA LEU A 29 12.27 -25.03 2.91
C LEU A 29 12.59 -26.25 3.77
N GLY A 30 11.80 -26.51 4.80
CA GLY A 30 11.95 -27.70 5.65
C GLY A 30 11.71 -28.99 4.85
N LEU A 31 10.67 -29.00 4.01
CA LEU A 31 10.39 -30.14 3.14
C LEU A 31 11.51 -30.34 2.12
N MET A 32 12.01 -29.28 1.49
CA MET A 32 13.14 -29.36 0.56
C MET A 32 14.38 -29.91 1.24
N ALA A 33 14.74 -29.37 2.41
CA ALA A 33 15.89 -29.87 3.19
C ALA A 33 15.73 -31.34 3.55
N TYR A 34 14.53 -31.73 4.02
CA TYR A 34 14.21 -33.14 4.32
C TYR A 34 14.39 -34.02 3.10
N LEU A 35 13.83 -33.64 1.94
CA LEU A 35 13.94 -34.44 0.71
C LEU A 35 15.39 -34.57 0.24
N VAL A 36 16.15 -33.47 0.24
CA VAL A 36 17.58 -33.48 -0.14
C VAL A 36 18.39 -34.39 0.79
N LEU A 37 18.20 -34.28 2.11
CA LEU A 37 18.94 -35.10 3.06
C LEU A 37 18.50 -36.57 3.03
N ARG A 38 17.22 -36.85 2.86
CA ARG A 38 16.65 -38.20 2.85
C ARG A 38 16.94 -38.98 1.58
N PHE A 39 16.95 -38.31 0.45
CA PHE A 39 17.09 -38.90 -0.90
C PHE A 39 18.39 -38.55 -1.59
N ARG A 40 19.39 -38.01 -0.85
CA ARG A 40 20.71 -37.75 -1.42
C ARG A 40 21.32 -39.07 -1.90
N GLU A 41 21.83 -39.09 -3.11
CA GLU A 41 22.60 -40.18 -3.65
C GLU A 41 23.92 -40.37 -2.86
N THR A 42 24.27 -41.62 -2.59
CA THR A 42 25.59 -42.02 -2.07
C THR A 42 26.26 -42.87 -3.14
N ALA A 43 27.60 -42.92 -3.11
CA ALA A 43 28.39 -43.65 -4.10
C ALA A 43 28.03 -45.17 -4.22
N SER A 44 27.31 -45.72 -3.24
CA SER A 44 26.83 -47.11 -3.22
C SER A 44 25.32 -47.26 -3.45
N SER A 45 24.63 -46.22 -3.85
CA SER A 45 23.18 -46.30 -4.12
C SER A 45 22.95 -47.13 -5.38
N PRO A 46 22.17 -48.21 -5.33
CA PRO A 46 21.82 -48.97 -6.55
C PRO A 46 20.99 -48.12 -7.49
N GLU A 47 21.19 -48.32 -8.80
CA GLU A 47 20.37 -47.69 -9.79
C GLU A 47 18.92 -48.11 -9.62
N PRO A 48 17.94 -47.17 -9.67
CA PRO A 48 16.51 -47.52 -9.53
C PRO A 48 16.09 -48.51 -10.64
N GLU A 49 15.34 -49.57 -10.30
CA GLU A 49 14.86 -50.56 -11.25
C GLU A 49 14.00 -49.94 -12.40
N ASP A 50 13.43 -48.76 -12.17
CA ASP A 50 12.59 -48.01 -13.09
C ASP A 50 13.28 -46.76 -13.65
N ALA A 51 14.62 -46.72 -13.62
CA ALA A 51 15.38 -45.63 -14.25
C ALA A 51 15.04 -45.54 -15.74
N PRO A 52 14.64 -44.39 -16.27
CA PRO A 52 14.29 -44.24 -17.68
C PRO A 52 15.55 -44.42 -18.53
N SER A 53 15.43 -45.21 -19.61
CA SER A 53 16.50 -45.27 -20.62
C SER A 53 16.66 -43.91 -21.32
N LEU A 54 17.87 -43.62 -21.82
CA LEU A 54 18.19 -42.39 -22.53
C LEU A 54 17.13 -42.03 -23.58
N GLY A 55 16.49 -40.87 -23.48
CA GLY A 55 15.47 -40.39 -24.40
C GLY A 55 14.03 -40.77 -24.03
N GLN A 56 13.80 -41.50 -22.94
CA GLN A 56 12.46 -41.80 -22.43
C GLN A 56 12.12 -40.94 -21.22
N LEU A 57 10.89 -40.42 -21.16
CA LEU A 57 10.37 -39.73 -19.99
C LEU A 57 10.07 -40.74 -18.87
N PRO A 58 10.42 -40.44 -17.61
CA PRO A 58 10.07 -41.30 -16.49
C PRO A 58 8.55 -41.45 -16.37
N ALA A 59 8.10 -42.61 -15.92
CA ALA A 59 6.68 -42.84 -15.64
C ALA A 59 6.13 -41.87 -14.61
N PRO A 60 4.93 -41.33 -14.77
CA PRO A 60 4.33 -40.39 -13.83
C PRO A 60 4.10 -41.07 -12.47
N ARG A 61 4.78 -40.57 -11.42
CA ARG A 61 4.77 -41.15 -10.05
C ARG A 61 3.88 -40.40 -9.06
N GLY A 62 3.09 -39.42 -9.50
CA GLY A 62 2.25 -38.62 -8.62
C GLY A 62 0.93 -39.30 -8.23
N LYS A 63 0.50 -39.15 -6.97
CA LYS A 63 -0.87 -39.52 -6.57
C LYS A 63 -1.81 -38.35 -6.88
N LEU A 64 -2.79 -38.54 -7.77
CA LEU A 64 -3.77 -37.50 -8.13
C LEU A 64 -4.42 -36.83 -6.92
N ARG A 65 -4.72 -37.61 -5.86
CA ARG A 65 -5.27 -37.09 -4.60
C ARG A 65 -4.37 -36.00 -3.97
N THR A 66 -3.05 -36.20 -3.95
CA THR A 66 -2.10 -35.23 -3.37
C THR A 66 -2.08 -33.94 -4.21
N VAL A 67 -2.09 -34.07 -5.53
CA VAL A 67 -2.14 -32.93 -6.44
C VAL A 67 -3.43 -32.14 -6.24
N VAL A 68 -4.58 -32.81 -6.23
CA VAL A 68 -5.88 -32.16 -6.02
C VAL A 68 -5.95 -31.44 -4.67
N ILE A 69 -5.49 -32.08 -3.58
CA ILE A 69 -5.48 -31.46 -2.25
C ILE A 69 -4.59 -30.20 -2.24
N SER A 70 -3.39 -30.27 -2.82
CA SER A 70 -2.48 -29.11 -2.86
C SER A 70 -3.06 -27.97 -3.68
N VAL A 71 -3.66 -28.24 -4.84
CA VAL A 71 -4.31 -27.23 -5.68
C VAL A 71 -5.50 -26.59 -4.95
N VAL A 72 -6.39 -27.39 -4.36
CA VAL A 72 -7.55 -26.87 -3.63
C VAL A 72 -7.10 -26.00 -2.45
N LEU A 73 -6.14 -26.46 -1.65
CA LEU A 73 -5.65 -25.70 -0.49
C LEU A 73 -5.00 -24.38 -0.91
N SER A 74 -4.15 -24.38 -1.94
CA SER A 74 -3.52 -23.15 -2.44
C SER A 74 -4.55 -22.18 -3.03
N THR A 75 -5.57 -22.69 -3.72
CA THR A 75 -6.66 -21.87 -4.27
C THR A 75 -7.48 -21.21 -3.15
N ILE A 76 -7.78 -21.93 -2.07
CA ILE A 76 -8.49 -21.37 -0.91
C ILE A 76 -7.66 -20.26 -0.26
N ILE A 77 -6.38 -20.52 0.00
CA ILE A 77 -5.49 -19.49 0.59
C ILE A 77 -5.43 -18.26 -0.30
N LEU A 78 -5.20 -18.43 -1.60
CA LEU A 78 -5.17 -17.33 -2.56
C LEU A 78 -6.50 -16.57 -2.57
N GLY A 79 -7.63 -17.27 -2.58
CA GLY A 79 -8.97 -16.64 -2.55
C GLY A 79 -9.18 -15.76 -1.32
N VAL A 80 -8.79 -16.23 -0.14
CA VAL A 80 -8.87 -15.44 1.10
C VAL A 80 -8.01 -14.18 1.03
N LEU A 81 -6.77 -14.30 0.53
CA LEU A 81 -5.86 -13.17 0.39
C LEU A 81 -6.38 -12.13 -0.63
N VAL A 82 -6.90 -12.60 -1.76
CA VAL A 82 -7.49 -11.74 -2.80
C VAL A 82 -8.69 -10.97 -2.26
N VAL A 83 -9.65 -11.65 -1.63
CA VAL A 83 -10.84 -11.01 -1.04
C VAL A 83 -10.45 -10.00 0.03
N GLY A 84 -9.51 -10.34 0.92
CA GLY A 84 -9.00 -9.43 1.94
C GLY A 84 -8.34 -8.18 1.34
N THR A 85 -7.56 -8.34 0.28
CA THR A 85 -6.90 -7.23 -0.41
C THR A 85 -7.92 -6.31 -1.09
N PHE A 86 -8.89 -6.85 -1.83
CA PHE A 86 -9.92 -6.03 -2.48
C PHE A 86 -10.79 -5.28 -1.47
N SER A 87 -11.14 -5.90 -0.34
CA SER A 87 -11.86 -5.22 0.75
C SER A 87 -11.06 -4.05 1.33
N ALA A 88 -9.75 -4.21 1.50
CA ALA A 88 -8.88 -3.15 1.99
C ALA A 88 -8.71 -2.00 0.98
N ILE A 89 -8.59 -2.31 -0.32
CA ILE A 89 -8.53 -1.32 -1.39
C ILE A 89 -9.82 -0.48 -1.41
N ASP A 90 -10.98 -1.11 -1.27
CA ASP A 90 -12.27 -0.40 -1.22
C ASP A 90 -12.32 0.57 -0.03
N GLN A 91 -11.87 0.14 1.15
CA GLN A 91 -11.80 1.00 2.34
C GLN A 91 -10.87 2.21 2.16
N ILE A 92 -9.73 2.04 1.47
CA ILE A 92 -8.78 3.14 1.23
C ILE A 92 -9.32 4.12 0.19
N ASN A 93 -9.99 3.65 -0.85
CA ASN A 93 -10.44 4.47 -1.96
C ASN A 93 -11.77 5.19 -1.68
N THR A 94 -12.57 4.70 -0.74
CA THR A 94 -13.90 5.24 -0.46
C THR A 94 -13.88 6.05 0.84
N PRO A 95 -13.97 7.39 0.78
CA PRO A 95 -14.09 8.21 1.99
C PRO A 95 -15.35 7.84 2.79
N PRO A 96 -15.33 8.03 4.12
CA PRO A 96 -16.50 7.78 4.95
C PRO A 96 -17.75 8.52 4.44
N GLN A 97 -18.91 7.86 4.42
CA GLN A 97 -20.16 8.44 3.92
C GLN A 97 -20.56 9.73 4.66
N VAL A 98 -20.12 9.90 5.90
CA VAL A 98 -20.34 11.14 6.67
C VAL A 98 -19.76 12.37 5.99
N CYS A 99 -18.71 12.20 5.17
CA CYS A 99 -18.09 13.30 4.42
C CYS A 99 -18.97 13.80 3.25
N ALA A 100 -19.98 13.07 2.85
CA ALA A 100 -20.95 13.49 1.82
C ALA A 100 -22.07 14.39 2.37
N GLN A 101 -22.16 14.59 3.68
CA GLN A 101 -23.15 15.46 4.31
C GLN A 101 -22.84 16.94 4.08
N THR A 102 -23.85 17.79 4.16
CA THR A 102 -23.69 19.24 4.05
C THR A 102 -24.31 19.92 5.27
N PRO A 103 -23.55 20.63 6.13
CA PRO A 103 -22.10 20.87 6.03
C PRO A 103 -21.29 19.60 6.27
N SER A 104 -20.19 19.42 5.53
CA SER A 104 -19.31 18.26 5.68
C SER A 104 -18.48 18.37 6.97
N PRO A 105 -18.42 17.33 7.82
CA PRO A 105 -17.52 17.30 8.98
C PRO A 105 -16.06 16.99 8.56
N CYS A 106 -15.79 16.79 7.27
CA CYS A 106 -14.50 16.41 6.75
C CYS A 106 -13.82 17.62 6.11
N LEU A 107 -12.49 17.69 6.25
CA LEU A 107 -11.67 18.72 5.62
C LEU A 107 -11.32 18.27 4.19
N THR A 108 -11.84 18.98 3.19
CA THR A 108 -11.45 18.74 1.79
C THR A 108 -10.43 19.79 1.36
N VAL A 109 -9.25 19.35 0.92
CA VAL A 109 -8.13 20.19 0.50
C VAL A 109 -7.78 19.86 -0.95
N GLN A 110 -7.49 20.90 -1.75
CA GLN A 110 -6.97 20.73 -3.10
C GLN A 110 -5.45 20.76 -3.06
N VAL A 111 -4.82 19.85 -3.82
CA VAL A 111 -3.36 19.77 -3.96
C VAL A 111 -3.03 19.77 -5.43
N GLU A 112 -2.27 20.78 -5.87
CA GLU A 112 -1.82 20.90 -7.24
C GLU A 112 -0.31 20.75 -7.31
N ALA A 113 0.15 19.76 -8.07
CA ALA A 113 1.56 19.51 -8.32
C ALA A 113 2.09 20.39 -9.45
N GLY A 114 3.24 21.00 -9.28
CA GLY A 114 4.02 21.65 -10.32
C GLY A 114 5.51 21.33 -10.16
N ARG A 115 6.35 21.60 -11.16
CA ARG A 115 7.80 21.35 -11.09
C ARG A 115 8.50 22.47 -10.29
N PHE A 116 8.94 22.28 -9.03
CA PHE A 116 9.00 21.07 -8.19
C PHE A 116 8.40 21.44 -6.82
N PHE A 117 7.11 21.65 -6.77
CA PHE A 117 6.38 22.13 -5.60
C PHE A 117 4.98 21.51 -5.50
N TRP A 118 4.40 21.63 -4.32
CA TRP A 118 3.02 21.29 -4.00
C TRP A 118 2.27 22.54 -3.61
N ASN A 119 1.26 22.93 -4.35
CA ASN A 119 0.35 24.03 -3.99
C ASN A 119 -0.86 23.44 -3.26
N VAL A 120 -1.21 23.98 -2.12
CA VAL A 120 -2.26 23.46 -1.23
C VAL A 120 -3.30 24.56 -1.02
N THR A 121 -4.55 24.30 -1.41
CA THR A 121 -5.65 25.26 -1.28
C THR A 121 -6.75 24.69 -0.37
N TYR A 122 -7.09 25.43 0.67
CA TYR A 122 -8.12 25.08 1.65
C TYR A 122 -9.49 25.67 1.30
N PRO A 123 -10.61 25.11 1.84
CA PRO A 123 -11.96 25.62 1.58
C PRO A 123 -12.16 27.10 1.91
N GLY A 124 -11.40 27.65 2.86
CA GLY A 124 -11.46 29.06 3.25
C GLY A 124 -10.61 30.00 2.40
N GLY A 125 -10.04 29.55 1.28
CA GLY A 125 -9.19 30.35 0.40
C GLY A 125 -7.75 30.56 0.90
N ARG A 126 -7.34 29.87 1.98
CA ARG A 126 -5.93 29.80 2.40
C ARG A 126 -5.15 28.98 1.39
N GLU A 127 -4.00 29.48 1.00
CA GLU A 127 -3.06 28.79 0.11
C GLU A 127 -1.70 28.67 0.79
N ASP A 128 -1.12 27.49 0.75
CA ASP A 128 0.22 27.21 1.22
C ASP A 128 1.01 26.47 0.13
N THR A 129 2.33 26.71 0.10
CA THR A 129 3.23 26.01 -0.82
C THR A 129 4.12 25.05 -0.04
N ASN A 130 4.15 23.77 -0.43
CA ASN A 130 4.92 22.70 0.21
C ASN A 130 4.56 22.45 1.68
N LEU A 131 3.42 22.96 2.14
CA LEU A 131 2.94 22.80 3.52
C LEU A 131 1.45 22.42 3.50
N LEU A 132 1.13 21.25 4.04
CA LEU A 132 -0.24 20.80 4.27
C LEU A 132 -0.48 20.75 5.78
N VAL A 133 -1.30 21.66 6.31
CA VAL A 133 -1.67 21.68 7.73
C VAL A 133 -3.03 21.07 7.91
N VAL A 134 -3.16 20.08 8.80
CA VAL A 134 -4.44 19.42 9.08
C VAL A 134 -4.67 19.21 10.57
N PRO A 135 -5.93 19.22 11.04
CA PRO A 135 -6.24 18.92 12.43
C PRO A 135 -6.20 17.42 12.69
N LYS A 136 -5.61 17.05 13.83
CA LYS A 136 -5.61 15.69 14.35
C LYS A 136 -7.05 15.16 14.54
N GLY A 137 -7.27 13.90 14.23
CA GLY A 137 -8.55 13.21 14.41
C GLY A 137 -9.63 13.56 13.39
N THR A 138 -9.35 14.48 12.45
CA THR A 138 -10.30 14.87 11.40
C THR A 138 -10.07 14.04 10.13
N THR A 139 -11.17 13.65 9.47
CA THR A 139 -11.08 13.04 8.14
C THR A 139 -10.69 14.09 7.11
N VAL A 140 -9.54 13.88 6.48
CA VAL A 140 -9.00 14.75 5.44
C VAL A 140 -9.17 14.09 4.09
N ILE A 141 -9.76 14.83 3.14
CA ILE A 141 -9.91 14.41 1.74
C ILE A 141 -9.02 15.31 0.90
N LEU A 142 -8.05 14.71 0.21
CA LEU A 142 -7.20 15.41 -0.73
C LEU A 142 -7.71 15.20 -2.16
N LYS A 143 -7.91 16.30 -2.89
CA LYS A 143 -8.17 16.31 -4.33
C LYS A 143 -6.87 16.70 -5.02
N VAL A 144 -6.23 15.74 -5.65
CA VAL A 144 -4.87 15.88 -6.17
C VAL A 144 -4.89 15.93 -7.70
N THR A 145 -4.24 16.94 -8.27
CA THR A 145 -4.06 17.13 -9.72
C THR A 145 -2.67 17.68 -10.02
N SER A 146 -2.34 17.87 -11.28
CA SER A 146 -1.09 18.49 -11.71
C SER A 146 -1.34 19.65 -12.69
N LEU A 147 -0.48 20.66 -12.61
CA LEU A 147 -0.47 21.84 -13.49
C LEU A 147 0.36 21.62 -14.77
N ASP A 148 1.31 20.66 -14.76
CA ASP A 148 2.30 20.54 -15.84
C ASP A 148 2.51 19.09 -16.32
N VAL A 149 3.24 18.26 -15.58
CA VAL A 149 3.57 16.88 -15.93
C VAL A 149 3.00 15.88 -14.93
N PHE A 150 3.23 14.61 -15.15
CA PHE A 150 2.84 13.57 -14.22
C PHE A 150 3.70 13.62 -12.95
N HIS A 151 3.06 13.64 -11.79
CA HIS A 151 3.65 13.53 -10.46
C HIS A 151 2.89 12.48 -9.66
N SER A 152 3.36 12.14 -8.48
CA SER A 152 2.61 11.31 -7.54
C SER A 152 2.84 11.80 -6.12
N PHE A 153 1.76 12.25 -5.48
CA PHE A 153 1.75 12.74 -4.11
C PHE A 153 1.76 11.55 -3.14
N GLY A 154 2.62 11.55 -2.14
CA GLY A 154 2.59 10.52 -1.12
C GLY A 154 3.21 10.94 0.22
N ILE A 155 2.75 10.27 1.27
CA ILE A 155 3.22 10.42 2.66
C ILE A 155 3.53 9.01 3.17
N GLU A 156 4.84 8.69 3.27
CA GLU A 156 5.31 7.33 3.61
C GLU A 156 4.82 6.86 4.97
N ASP A 157 4.88 7.74 5.98
CA ASP A 157 4.45 7.40 7.34
C ASP A 157 2.97 7.04 7.40
N PHE A 158 2.15 7.65 6.55
CA PHE A 158 0.71 7.40 6.43
C PHE A 158 0.37 6.24 5.50
N ARG A 159 1.36 5.70 4.77
CA ARG A 159 1.17 4.65 3.76
C ARG A 159 0.14 5.02 2.69
N ILE A 160 0.12 6.29 2.31
CA ILE A 160 -0.74 6.80 1.25
C ILE A 160 0.06 7.31 0.07
N LYS A 161 -0.50 7.09 -1.12
CA LYS A 161 0.02 7.57 -2.39
C LYS A 161 -1.12 7.75 -3.38
N THR A 162 -1.11 8.84 -4.15
CA THR A 162 -2.03 9.05 -5.26
C THR A 162 -1.35 9.82 -6.38
N ASP A 163 -1.73 9.54 -7.61
CA ASP A 163 -1.13 10.17 -8.78
C ASP A 163 -1.71 11.56 -9.00
N ALA A 164 -0.84 12.52 -9.35
CA ALA A 164 -1.17 13.88 -9.76
C ALA A 164 -1.02 13.98 -11.27
N ILE A 165 -2.14 13.94 -11.99
CA ILE A 165 -2.20 13.86 -13.45
C ILE A 165 -2.80 15.15 -14.00
N PRO A 166 -2.21 15.81 -15.02
CA PRO A 166 -2.78 16.97 -15.66
C PRO A 166 -4.19 16.71 -16.21
N GLY A 167 -5.14 17.57 -15.87
CA GLY A 167 -6.53 17.47 -16.31
C GLY A 167 -7.38 16.40 -15.63
N ARG A 168 -6.83 15.67 -14.62
CA ARG A 168 -7.55 14.67 -13.84
C ARG A 168 -7.41 14.97 -12.35
N ILE A 169 -8.53 14.87 -11.62
CA ILE A 169 -8.54 14.98 -10.16
C ILE A 169 -8.63 13.56 -9.58
N ASN A 170 -7.60 13.16 -8.86
CA ASN A 170 -7.60 11.93 -8.05
C ASN A 170 -7.94 12.29 -6.61
N THR A 171 -8.62 11.38 -5.93
CA THR A 171 -9.04 11.59 -4.54
C THR A 171 -8.40 10.54 -3.65
N ILE A 172 -7.84 10.97 -2.53
CA ILE A 172 -7.36 10.11 -1.45
C ILE A 172 -7.80 10.71 -0.12
N TRP A 173 -7.94 9.89 0.90
CA TRP A 173 -8.35 10.34 2.21
C TRP A 173 -7.58 9.65 3.33
N PHE A 174 -7.49 10.29 4.48
CA PHE A 174 -6.89 9.73 5.69
C PHE A 174 -7.44 10.42 6.95
N VAL A 175 -7.15 9.81 8.11
CA VAL A 175 -7.30 10.42 9.42
C VAL A 175 -5.93 10.41 10.09
N ALA A 176 -5.44 11.58 10.52
CA ALA A 176 -4.19 11.69 11.27
C ALA A 176 -4.44 11.44 12.76
N ASN A 177 -3.80 10.41 13.32
CA ASN A 177 -4.00 9.99 14.71
C ASN A 177 -3.00 10.66 15.68
N GLU A 178 -1.88 11.16 15.18
CA GLU A 178 -0.80 11.75 15.99
C GLU A 178 -0.41 13.12 15.43
N ALA A 179 -0.24 14.10 16.32
CA ALA A 179 0.29 15.42 15.96
C ALA A 179 1.79 15.31 15.68
N GLY A 180 2.27 16.06 14.68
CA GLY A 180 3.67 16.05 14.27
C GLY A 180 3.85 16.49 12.82
N ASP A 181 5.10 16.51 12.39
CA ASP A 181 5.49 16.86 11.03
C ASP A 181 5.91 15.59 10.27
N TYR A 182 5.30 15.38 9.09
CA TYR A 182 5.50 14.20 8.25
C TYR A 182 5.91 14.64 6.84
N LEU A 183 6.79 13.86 6.22
CA LEU A 183 7.34 14.20 4.93
C LEU A 183 6.39 13.85 3.77
N ILE A 184 6.08 14.85 2.95
CA ILE A 184 5.43 14.68 1.64
C ILE A 184 6.51 14.54 0.58
N ARG A 185 6.37 13.57 -0.34
CA ARG A 185 7.29 13.35 -1.45
C ARG A 185 6.58 13.19 -2.78
N CYS A 186 7.29 13.48 -3.85
CA CYS A 186 6.92 13.03 -5.19
C CYS A 186 7.42 11.60 -5.41
N PHE A 187 6.53 10.69 -5.86
CA PHE A 187 6.81 9.28 -6.10
C PHE A 187 6.85 8.92 -7.59
N GLU A 188 6.76 9.92 -8.48
CA GLU A 188 6.85 9.71 -9.92
C GLU A 188 7.86 10.68 -10.55
N LEU A 189 8.74 10.16 -11.41
CA LEU A 189 9.80 10.94 -12.02
C LEU A 189 9.23 12.09 -12.88
N CYS A 190 9.36 13.32 -12.40
CA CYS A 190 8.78 14.52 -13.00
C CYS A 190 9.80 15.51 -13.61
N GLY A 191 11.09 15.18 -13.57
CA GLY A 191 12.17 15.99 -14.10
C GLY A 191 13.40 16.05 -13.20
N THR A 192 14.34 16.96 -13.52
CA THR A 192 15.65 17.06 -12.86
C THR A 192 15.59 17.39 -11.36
N GLY A 193 14.52 18.07 -10.92
CA GLY A 193 14.29 18.43 -9.50
C GLY A 193 13.42 17.43 -8.73
N HIS A 194 13.10 16.27 -9.32
CA HIS A 194 12.23 15.26 -8.70
C HIS A 194 12.62 14.90 -7.26
N ALA A 195 13.88 14.64 -7.00
CA ALA A 195 14.37 14.27 -5.66
C ALA A 195 14.23 15.41 -4.62
N ALA A 196 14.17 16.67 -5.07
CA ALA A 196 13.97 17.85 -4.22
C ALA A 196 12.51 18.28 -4.09
N MET A 197 11.58 17.62 -4.80
CA MET A 197 10.15 17.90 -4.72
C MET A 197 9.55 17.27 -3.46
N ILE A 198 9.72 18.00 -2.35
CA ILE A 198 9.27 17.62 -1.01
C ILE A 198 8.32 18.67 -0.44
N GLY A 199 7.52 18.27 0.53
CA GLY A 199 6.66 19.13 1.33
C GLY A 199 6.52 18.56 2.74
N THR A 200 5.80 19.27 3.59
CA THR A 200 5.53 18.86 4.97
C THR A 200 4.02 18.74 5.19
N LEU A 201 3.57 17.60 5.72
CA LEU A 201 2.28 17.48 6.37
C LEU A 201 2.48 17.83 7.85
N GLN A 202 1.87 18.91 8.31
CA GLN A 202 1.84 19.29 9.70
C GLN A 202 0.49 18.93 10.32
N VAL A 203 0.48 17.98 11.22
CA VAL A 203 -0.70 17.61 12.00
C VAL A 203 -0.71 18.38 13.30
N VAL A 204 -1.72 19.22 13.49
CA VAL A 204 -1.86 20.09 14.67
C VAL A 204 -3.04 19.64 15.54
N GLU A 205 -3.02 20.03 16.81
CA GLU A 205 -4.20 19.82 17.67
C GLU A 205 -5.40 20.63 17.12
N PRO A 206 -6.63 20.12 17.22
CA PRO A 206 -7.81 20.71 16.55
C PRO A 206 -8.03 22.20 16.87
N GLY A 207 -7.72 22.64 18.09
CA GLY A 207 -7.85 24.03 18.49
C GLY A 207 -6.83 25.00 17.88
N SER A 208 -5.76 24.47 17.27
CA SER A 208 -4.70 25.27 16.63
C SER A 208 -4.86 25.35 15.11
N PHE A 209 -5.84 24.64 14.54
CA PHE A 209 -6.06 24.60 13.09
C PHE A 209 -6.87 25.80 12.61
N GLN A 210 -6.39 26.49 11.58
CA GLN A 210 -7.08 27.58 10.88
C GLN A 210 -7.17 27.24 9.39
N SER A 211 -8.37 27.02 8.89
CA SER A 211 -8.63 26.75 7.47
C SER A 211 -8.74 28.01 6.60
N CYS A 212 -8.88 29.18 7.26
CA CYS A 212 -9.03 30.48 6.60
C CYS A 212 -7.70 31.22 6.52
N GLY A 213 -7.47 31.94 5.40
CA GLY A 213 -6.45 32.97 5.33
C GLY A 213 -6.78 34.16 6.26
N SER A 214 -5.86 35.10 6.40
CA SER A 214 -5.89 36.25 7.31
C SER A 214 -7.09 37.21 7.19
N GLY A 215 -8.19 36.80 6.57
CA GLY A 215 -9.38 37.61 6.32
C GLY A 215 -10.71 36.98 6.78
N CYS A 216 -10.69 35.82 7.50
CA CYS A 216 -11.91 35.29 8.15
C CYS A 216 -12.04 35.74 9.63
#